data_dd4d249d50be0380aa2c390d58d6c46e
#
_entry.id   dd4d249d50be0380aa2c390d58d6c46e
#
_cell.length_a   1.000
_cell.length_b   1.000
_cell.length_c   1.000
_cell.angle_alpha   90.00
_cell.angle_beta   90.00
_cell.angle_gamma   90.00
#
_symmetry.space_group_name_H-M   'P 1'
#
loop_
_entity.id
_entity.type
_entity.pdbx_description
1 polymer ?
#
loop_
_entity_poly.entity_id
_entity_poly.type
_entity_poly.pdbx_seq_one_letter_code
_entity_poly.pdbx_strand_id
1 'polypeptide(L)'
;GFNFSVYSSSQYAFDFQSRDVDKDQRLDIIGATVGLSQRLKWPDDFFTLSTSLNYQRFVLNDFFLSTFGYNNGTSNNINFTVNLGRNSAGPSPIYPRYGSQFNVIAEVTPPYSSFNDKDYINLPDEQKYEWLEYYKINFMGRWFTQIYKDLILMSNAEFGFLGAYNQDIGVSPFERFYVGGDGMATGQFDGRQVIALRGYPNSSLTSFAGGTVYNKISFELRYAITLKPSASIYALTFLEGGNSFDSFQEFKPFELKRSAGAGIRVFMPAFGLLGIDFGYGFDEIPGTDEISGWQTHFIIGQQF
;
A
#
# COMPACT_ATOMS: atom_id res chain seq x y z
N GLY A 1 -7.34 11.30 21.11
CA GLY A 1 -8.01 9.99 21.22
C GLY A 1 -7.02 8.92 21.59
N PHE A 2 -7.50 7.92 22.30
CA PHE A 2 -6.76 6.70 22.60
C PHE A 2 -7.42 5.53 21.86
N ASN A 3 -6.62 4.64 21.27
CA ASN A 3 -7.11 3.43 20.64
C ASN A 3 -6.33 2.22 21.16
N PHE A 4 -7.05 1.10 21.29
CA PHE A 4 -6.50 -0.22 21.57
C PHE A 4 -7.20 -1.22 20.68
N SER A 5 -6.46 -2.09 20.01
CA SER A 5 -7.00 -3.17 19.19
C SER A 5 -6.20 -4.45 19.36
N VAL A 6 -6.90 -5.58 19.28
CA VAL A 6 -6.30 -6.91 19.18
C VAL A 6 -7.01 -7.62 18.04
N TYR A 7 -6.26 -8.32 17.21
CA TYR A 7 -6.81 -9.06 16.08
C TYR A 7 -6.06 -10.38 15.89
N SER A 8 -6.76 -11.30 15.27
CA SER A 8 -6.21 -12.57 14.82
C SER A 8 -6.78 -12.88 13.44
N SER A 9 -5.95 -13.39 12.56
CA SER A 9 -6.31 -13.79 11.20
C SER A 9 -5.58 -15.07 10.86
N SER A 10 -6.27 -16.00 10.17
CA SER A 10 -5.65 -17.21 9.62
C SER A 10 -5.95 -17.26 8.13
N GLN A 11 -4.91 -17.46 7.33
CA GLN A 11 -4.99 -17.70 5.91
C GLN A 11 -4.56 -19.12 5.61
N TYR A 12 -5.30 -19.78 4.75
CA TYR A 12 -5.04 -21.16 4.35
C TYR A 12 -4.70 -21.21 2.87
N ALA A 13 -3.83 -22.12 2.48
CA ALA A 13 -3.60 -22.40 1.08
C ALA A 13 -4.84 -23.03 0.45
N PHE A 14 -5.14 -22.65 -0.79
CA PHE A 14 -6.21 -23.23 -1.57
C PHE A 14 -5.61 -24.16 -2.63
N ASP A 15 -5.95 -25.43 -2.56
CA ASP A 15 -5.57 -26.40 -3.58
C ASP A 15 -6.56 -26.34 -4.74
N PHE A 16 -6.10 -25.87 -5.88
CA PHE A 16 -6.91 -25.77 -7.09
C PHE A 16 -7.25 -27.13 -7.73
N GLN A 17 -6.49 -28.20 -7.40
CA GLN A 17 -6.75 -29.54 -7.95
C GLN A 17 -7.90 -30.23 -7.19
N SER A 18 -7.84 -30.22 -5.85
CA SER A 18 -8.89 -30.77 -5.01
C SER A 18 -10.07 -29.82 -4.83
N ARG A 19 -9.91 -28.53 -5.16
CA ARG A 19 -10.86 -27.44 -4.89
C ARG A 19 -11.22 -27.32 -3.41
N ASP A 20 -10.28 -27.62 -2.56
CA ASP A 20 -10.44 -27.58 -1.11
C ASP A 20 -9.36 -26.73 -0.45
N VAL A 21 -9.59 -26.35 0.79
CA VAL A 21 -8.67 -25.57 1.62
C VAL A 21 -7.76 -26.53 2.36
N ASP A 22 -6.45 -26.41 2.12
CA ASP A 22 -5.46 -27.15 2.90
C ASP A 22 -5.27 -26.46 4.27
N LYS A 23 -5.78 -27.12 5.33
CA LYS A 23 -5.72 -26.58 6.70
C LYS A 23 -4.34 -26.72 7.34
N ASP A 24 -3.49 -27.57 6.79
CA ASP A 24 -2.15 -27.79 7.29
C ASP A 24 -1.20 -26.71 6.75
N GLN A 25 -1.50 -26.16 5.57
CA GLN A 25 -0.80 -25.04 4.96
C GLN A 25 -1.45 -23.70 5.36
N ARG A 26 -0.89 -23.02 6.35
CA ARG A 26 -1.51 -21.80 6.88
C ARG A 26 -0.50 -20.75 7.32
N LEU A 27 -0.94 -19.50 7.25
CA LEU A 27 -0.33 -18.34 7.87
C LEU A 27 -1.26 -17.79 8.95
N ASP A 28 -0.83 -17.86 10.20
CA ASP A 28 -1.55 -17.25 11.32
C ASP A 28 -0.91 -15.92 11.69
N ILE A 29 -1.72 -14.88 11.84
CA ILE A 29 -1.30 -13.54 12.24
C ILE A 29 -2.07 -13.16 13.50
N ILE A 30 -1.34 -12.82 14.56
CA ILE A 30 -1.91 -12.28 15.79
C ILE A 30 -1.28 -10.91 16.02
N GLY A 31 -2.09 -9.91 16.33
CA GLY A 31 -1.58 -8.57 16.56
C GLY A 31 -2.30 -7.82 17.67
N ALA A 32 -1.58 -6.87 18.24
CA ALA A 32 -2.09 -5.92 19.21
C ALA A 32 -1.51 -4.53 18.92
N THR A 33 -2.34 -3.50 19.04
CA THR A 33 -1.95 -2.10 18.81
C THR A 33 -2.45 -1.24 19.95
N VAL A 34 -1.58 -0.36 20.44
CA VAL A 34 -1.92 0.72 21.37
C VAL A 34 -1.51 2.03 20.72
N GLY A 35 -2.42 2.99 20.64
CA GLY A 35 -2.15 4.24 19.96
C GLY A 35 -2.82 5.45 20.58
N LEU A 36 -2.24 6.59 20.28
CA LEU A 36 -2.72 7.93 20.63
C LEU A 36 -2.87 8.74 19.36
N SER A 37 -3.97 9.48 19.25
CA SER A 37 -4.19 10.41 18.14
C SER A 37 -4.62 11.77 18.69
N GLN A 38 -3.98 12.83 18.20
CA GLN A 38 -4.24 14.19 18.59
C GLN A 38 -4.35 15.11 17.37
N ARG A 39 -5.41 15.91 17.35
CA ARG A 39 -5.51 17.03 16.41
C ARG A 39 -4.57 18.15 16.86
N LEU A 40 -3.77 18.62 15.93
CA LEU A 40 -2.86 19.74 16.16
C LEU A 40 -3.58 21.06 15.85
N LYS A 41 -3.18 22.13 16.57
CA LYS A 41 -3.68 23.48 16.32
C LYS A 41 -2.73 24.33 15.47
N TRP A 42 -1.51 23.86 15.28
CA TRP A 42 -0.47 24.52 14.50
C TRP A 42 0.15 23.52 13.52
N PRO A 43 0.42 23.89 12.28
CA PRO A 43 0.27 25.22 11.65
C PRO A 43 -1.18 25.59 11.28
N ASP A 44 -2.09 24.63 11.17
CA ASP A 44 -3.53 24.84 11.03
C ASP A 44 -4.33 23.73 11.71
N ASP A 45 -5.66 23.88 11.78
CA ASP A 45 -6.56 22.94 12.47
C ASP A 45 -6.83 21.62 11.70
N PHE A 46 -6.22 21.42 10.55
CA PHE A 46 -6.43 20.22 9.74
C PHE A 46 -5.40 19.12 10.00
N PHE A 47 -4.37 19.41 10.79
CA PHE A 47 -3.33 18.44 11.12
C PHE A 47 -3.75 17.47 12.22
N THR A 48 -3.37 16.21 12.04
CA THR A 48 -3.51 15.15 13.05
C THR A 48 -2.19 14.43 13.20
N LEU A 49 -1.74 14.26 14.43
CA LEU A 49 -0.60 13.42 14.77
C LEU A 49 -1.12 12.17 15.48
N SER A 50 -0.75 11.01 14.95
CA SER A 50 -1.05 9.73 15.58
C SER A 50 0.26 8.97 15.81
N THR A 51 0.35 8.33 16.97
CA THR A 51 1.48 7.45 17.30
C THR A 51 0.92 6.13 17.80
N SER A 52 1.57 5.03 17.45
CA SER A 52 1.18 3.71 17.93
C SER A 52 2.38 2.81 18.17
N LEU A 53 2.23 1.91 19.13
CA LEU A 53 3.08 0.75 19.33
C LEU A 53 2.29 -0.47 18.89
N ASN A 54 2.87 -1.23 17.97
CA ASN A 54 2.23 -2.38 17.35
C ASN A 54 3.08 -3.62 17.65
N TYR A 55 2.41 -4.71 17.96
CA TYR A 55 2.98 -6.05 18.00
C TYR A 55 2.24 -6.94 17.04
N GLN A 56 2.96 -7.67 16.21
CA GLN A 56 2.43 -8.68 15.30
C GLN A 56 3.29 -9.94 15.38
N ARG A 57 2.64 -11.08 15.38
CA ARG A 57 3.29 -12.37 15.29
C ARG A 57 2.74 -13.11 14.08
N PHE A 58 3.64 -13.53 13.20
CA PHE A 58 3.38 -14.34 12.02
C PHE A 58 3.84 -15.75 12.30
N VAL A 59 2.98 -16.74 12.08
CA VAL A 59 3.31 -18.15 12.21
C VAL A 59 3.00 -18.84 10.89
N LEU A 60 4.05 -19.35 10.23
CA LEU A 60 3.95 -20.09 8.98
C LEU A 60 4.04 -21.58 9.27
N ASN A 61 3.05 -22.32 8.79
CA ASN A 61 3.03 -23.78 8.79
C ASN A 61 2.88 -24.26 7.35
N ASP A 62 3.97 -24.72 6.77
CA ASP A 62 4.06 -25.17 5.37
C ASP A 62 3.35 -24.25 4.36
N PHE A 63 3.31 -22.96 4.70
CA PHE A 63 2.63 -21.93 3.93
C PHE A 63 3.64 -21.26 3.00
N PHE A 64 3.59 -21.65 1.73
CA PHE A 64 4.47 -21.08 0.72
C PHE A 64 3.93 -19.72 0.27
N LEU A 65 4.52 -18.67 0.81
CA LEU A 65 4.51 -17.37 0.18
C LEU A 65 5.87 -17.18 -0.48
N SER A 66 5.85 -17.09 -1.75
CA SER A 66 7.02 -16.87 -2.61
C SER A 66 7.91 -15.70 -2.17
N THR A 67 7.37 -14.81 -1.36
CA THR A 67 8.02 -13.60 -0.87
C THR A 67 8.85 -13.80 0.38
N PHE A 68 8.61 -14.86 1.16
CA PHE A 68 9.28 -15.03 2.46
C PHE A 68 10.57 -15.83 2.39
N GLY A 69 10.81 -16.61 1.34
CA GLY A 69 12.00 -17.45 1.24
C GLY A 69 11.98 -18.68 2.15
N TYR A 70 10.97 -18.83 3.02
CA TYR A 70 10.77 -19.97 3.93
C TYR A 70 9.28 -20.25 4.14
N ASN A 71 8.95 -21.53 4.45
CA ASN A 71 7.57 -22.01 4.54
C ASN A 71 7.13 -22.25 5.98
N ASN A 72 8.08 -22.43 6.88
CA ASN A 72 7.84 -22.78 8.28
C ASN A 72 8.62 -21.84 9.16
N GLY A 73 8.01 -21.34 10.22
CA GLY A 73 8.69 -20.47 11.16
C GLY A 73 7.77 -19.47 11.84
N THR A 74 8.38 -18.68 12.70
CA THR A 74 7.69 -17.61 13.43
C THR A 74 8.47 -16.32 13.28
N SER A 75 7.79 -15.24 12.90
CA SER A 75 8.35 -13.90 12.87
C SER A 75 7.59 -12.98 13.81
N ASN A 76 8.31 -12.20 14.59
CA ASN A 76 7.76 -11.22 15.52
C ASN A 76 8.11 -9.81 15.03
N ASN A 77 7.11 -8.94 15.01
CA ASN A 77 7.25 -7.54 14.65
C ASN A 77 6.80 -6.67 15.82
N ILE A 78 7.71 -5.89 16.37
CA ILE A 78 7.36 -4.79 17.26
C ILE A 78 7.78 -3.51 16.56
N ASN A 79 6.83 -2.66 16.20
CA ASN A 79 7.13 -1.40 15.57
C ASN A 79 6.48 -0.23 16.28
N PHE A 80 7.15 0.90 16.24
CA PHE A 80 6.61 2.20 16.61
C PHE A 80 6.28 2.97 15.34
N THR A 81 5.02 3.38 15.22
CA THR A 81 4.51 4.12 14.06
C THR A 81 4.21 5.56 14.46
N VAL A 82 4.66 6.50 13.65
CA VAL A 82 4.27 7.92 13.69
C VAL A 82 3.58 8.27 12.39
N ASN A 83 2.39 8.82 12.49
CA ASN A 83 1.61 9.27 11.35
C ASN A 83 1.24 10.74 11.51
N LEU A 84 1.74 11.59 10.61
CA LEU A 84 1.36 12.99 10.49
C LEU A 84 0.47 13.14 9.26
N GLY A 85 -0.82 13.36 9.50
CA GLY A 85 -1.82 13.59 8.47
C GLY A 85 -2.31 15.02 8.44
N ARG A 86 -2.73 15.50 7.28
CA ARG A 86 -3.47 16.73 7.09
C ARG A 86 -4.59 16.52 6.08
N ASN A 87 -5.79 16.95 6.42
CA ASN A 87 -6.91 16.84 5.51
C ASN A 87 -7.75 18.13 5.53
N SER A 88 -7.58 18.96 4.50
CA SER A 88 -8.38 20.15 4.25
C SER A 88 -9.24 20.02 2.99
N ALA A 89 -9.31 18.81 2.41
CA ALA A 89 -10.10 18.56 1.21
C ALA A 89 -11.60 18.71 1.50
N GLY A 90 -12.29 19.43 0.65
CA GLY A 90 -13.72 19.70 0.86
C GLY A 90 -14.42 20.28 -0.37
N PRO A 91 -15.73 20.60 -0.25
CA PRO A 91 -16.62 20.43 0.90
C PRO A 91 -17.12 19.00 1.12
N SER A 92 -17.02 18.13 0.13
CA SER A 92 -17.48 16.74 0.21
C SER A 92 -16.29 15.79 0.28
N PRO A 93 -16.30 14.78 1.14
CA PRO A 93 -15.24 13.76 1.16
C PRO A 93 -15.26 12.88 -0.11
N ILE A 94 -16.41 12.72 -0.76
CA ILE A 94 -16.57 11.88 -1.95
C ILE A 94 -16.10 12.61 -3.21
N TYR A 95 -16.36 13.90 -3.28
CA TYR A 95 -16.03 14.76 -4.42
C TYR A 95 -15.43 16.08 -3.92
N PRO A 96 -14.19 16.07 -3.43
CA PRO A 96 -13.53 17.30 -3.01
C PRO A 96 -13.29 18.23 -4.18
N ARG A 97 -13.62 19.52 -4.02
CA ARG A 97 -13.43 20.54 -5.05
C ARG A 97 -12.15 21.35 -4.87
N TYR A 98 -11.66 21.43 -3.65
CA TYR A 98 -10.46 22.17 -3.26
C TYR A 98 -9.82 21.57 -2.03
N GLY A 99 -8.64 22.07 -1.69
CA GLY A 99 -7.89 21.66 -0.53
C GLY A 99 -6.90 20.54 -0.82
N SER A 100 -6.34 19.99 0.24
CA SER A 100 -5.33 18.94 0.13
C SER A 100 -5.46 17.91 1.23
N GLN A 101 -4.97 16.73 0.94
CA GLN A 101 -4.74 15.65 1.87
C GLN A 101 -3.28 15.25 1.76
N PHE A 102 -2.58 15.14 2.85
CA PHE A 102 -1.30 14.46 2.84
C PHE A 102 -1.13 13.62 4.10
N ASN A 103 -0.31 12.62 3.99
CA ASN A 103 0.00 11.68 5.03
C ASN A 103 1.47 11.29 4.95
N VAL A 104 2.16 11.37 6.09
CA VAL A 104 3.53 10.86 6.26
C VAL A 104 3.49 9.85 7.37
N ILE A 105 3.82 8.61 7.06
CA ILE A 105 3.89 7.51 8.00
C ILE A 105 5.35 7.09 8.11
N ALA A 106 5.89 7.08 9.31
CA ALA A 106 7.18 6.52 9.64
C ALA A 106 7.01 5.36 10.62
N GLU A 107 7.57 4.22 10.27
CA GLU A 107 7.57 3.00 11.09
C GLU A 107 9.00 2.59 11.37
N VAL A 108 9.30 2.26 12.61
CA VAL A 108 10.61 1.81 13.03
C VAL A 108 10.47 0.64 13.99
N THR A 109 11.31 -0.35 13.81
CA THR A 109 11.47 -1.47 14.75
C THR A 109 12.73 -1.25 15.59
N PRO A 110 12.89 -1.89 16.75
CA PRO A 110 14.16 -1.93 17.43
C PRO A 110 15.24 -2.63 16.57
N PRO A 111 16.50 -2.14 16.58
CA PRO A 111 17.61 -2.80 15.89
C PRO A 111 18.13 -3.97 16.71
N TYR A 112 17.41 -5.08 16.73
CA TYR A 112 17.70 -6.25 17.58
C TYR A 112 19.09 -6.83 17.35
N SER A 113 19.57 -6.80 16.09
CA SER A 113 20.88 -7.29 15.72
C SER A 113 22.03 -6.51 16.37
N SER A 114 21.78 -5.25 16.74
CA SER A 114 22.77 -4.42 17.44
C SER A 114 22.91 -4.77 18.94
N PHE A 115 22.00 -5.57 19.47
CA PHE A 115 21.98 -5.95 20.89
C PHE A 115 22.34 -7.41 21.14
N ASN A 116 22.72 -8.16 20.09
CA ASN A 116 23.14 -9.54 20.20
C ASN A 116 24.40 -9.80 19.34
N ASP A 117 25.16 -10.81 19.68
CA ASP A 117 26.40 -11.18 18.99
C ASP A 117 26.19 -12.30 17.95
N LYS A 118 25.00 -12.39 17.34
CA LYS A 118 24.69 -13.41 16.34
C LYS A 118 25.36 -13.08 15.00
N ASP A 119 25.98 -14.07 14.37
CA ASP A 119 26.42 -14.01 12.98
C ASP A 119 25.23 -14.29 12.06
N TYR A 120 24.68 -13.26 11.43
CA TYR A 120 23.49 -13.35 10.57
C TYR A 120 23.80 -13.82 9.14
N ILE A 121 25.07 -13.78 8.69
CA ILE A 121 25.44 -14.13 7.31
C ILE A 121 25.04 -15.58 6.98
N ASN A 122 25.33 -16.50 7.91
CA ASN A 122 25.16 -17.93 7.71
C ASN A 122 23.85 -18.50 8.28
N LEU A 123 22.98 -17.67 8.84
CA LEU A 123 21.71 -18.13 9.40
C LEU A 123 20.68 -18.38 8.27
N PRO A 124 19.82 -19.41 8.42
CA PRO A 124 18.67 -19.56 7.55
C PRO A 124 17.65 -18.43 7.75
N ASP A 125 16.86 -18.14 6.73
CA ASP A 125 15.93 -17.01 6.74
C ASP A 125 14.90 -17.05 7.89
N GLU A 126 14.44 -18.23 8.28
CA GLU A 126 13.55 -18.43 9.45
C GLU A 126 14.14 -17.87 10.75
N GLN A 127 15.46 -17.95 10.91
CA GLN A 127 16.17 -17.43 12.08
C GLN A 127 16.59 -15.97 11.91
N LYS A 128 16.87 -15.52 10.68
CA LYS A 128 17.16 -14.12 10.38
C LYS A 128 15.97 -13.23 10.67
N TYR A 129 14.77 -13.70 10.31
CA TYR A 129 13.51 -12.94 10.42
C TYR A 129 12.67 -13.34 11.64
N GLU A 130 13.24 -13.99 12.63
CA GLU A 130 12.55 -14.29 13.90
C GLU A 130 12.06 -13.00 14.59
N TRP A 131 12.88 -11.94 14.54
CA TRP A 131 12.52 -10.59 14.94
C TRP A 131 12.73 -9.64 13.76
N LEU A 132 11.64 -9.04 13.28
CA LEU A 132 11.72 -8.16 12.13
C LEU A 132 12.42 -6.85 12.47
N GLU A 133 13.35 -6.46 11.61
CA GLU A 133 14.23 -5.33 11.80
C GLU A 133 14.22 -4.45 10.55
N TYR A 134 13.53 -3.27 10.62
CA TYR A 134 13.39 -2.37 9.49
C TYR A 134 13.02 -0.95 9.92
N TYR A 135 13.16 -0.04 9.00
CA TYR A 135 12.52 1.27 9.03
C TYR A 135 11.80 1.51 7.70
N LYS A 136 10.61 2.11 7.78
CA LYS A 136 9.73 2.31 6.63
C LYS A 136 9.17 3.73 6.67
N ILE A 137 9.17 4.39 5.52
CA ILE A 137 8.58 5.71 5.36
C ILE A 137 7.63 5.68 4.17
N ASN A 138 6.40 6.12 4.38
CA ASN A 138 5.41 6.32 3.34
C ASN A 138 4.98 7.78 3.32
N PHE A 139 4.93 8.35 2.14
CA PHE A 139 4.36 9.66 1.87
C PHE A 139 3.24 9.54 0.84
N MET A 140 2.13 10.22 1.10
CA MET A 140 1.04 10.41 0.14
C MET A 140 0.55 11.84 0.22
N GLY A 141 0.44 12.50 -0.94
CA GLY A 141 -0.09 13.84 -1.05
C GLY A 141 -1.09 13.97 -2.19
N ARG A 142 -2.28 14.47 -1.89
CA ARG A 142 -3.34 14.75 -2.86
C ARG A 142 -3.73 16.21 -2.79
N TRP A 143 -3.90 16.83 -3.94
CA TRP A 143 -4.37 18.21 -4.09
C TRP A 143 -5.55 18.25 -5.02
N PHE A 144 -6.58 19.02 -4.64
CA PHE A 144 -7.80 19.20 -5.40
C PHE A 144 -7.89 20.64 -5.82
N THR A 145 -8.03 20.86 -7.13
CA THR A 145 -8.14 22.18 -7.73
C THR A 145 -9.37 22.22 -8.63
N GLN A 146 -10.33 23.04 -8.26
CA GLN A 146 -11.51 23.29 -9.11
C GLN A 146 -11.07 24.14 -10.30
N ILE A 147 -11.18 23.58 -11.51
CA ILE A 147 -10.83 24.28 -12.75
C ILE A 147 -12.02 25.12 -13.24
N TYR A 148 -13.17 24.49 -13.31
CA TYR A 148 -14.39 25.17 -13.75
C TYR A 148 -15.63 24.38 -13.30
N LYS A 149 -16.54 25.03 -12.56
CA LYS A 149 -17.80 24.42 -12.06
C LYS A 149 -17.55 23.05 -11.41
N ASP A 150 -18.00 22.00 -12.06
CA ASP A 150 -17.89 20.62 -11.59
C ASP A 150 -16.68 19.88 -12.19
N LEU A 151 -15.79 20.60 -12.86
CA LEU A 151 -14.52 20.06 -13.38
C LEU A 151 -13.39 20.31 -12.38
N ILE A 152 -12.76 19.22 -11.91
CA ILE A 152 -11.75 19.25 -10.87
C ILE A 152 -10.52 18.50 -11.35
N LEU A 153 -9.35 19.08 -11.12
CA LEU A 153 -8.06 18.39 -11.23
C LEU A 153 -7.69 17.88 -9.85
N MET A 154 -7.48 16.59 -9.72
CA MET A 154 -6.82 15.95 -8.59
C MET A 154 -5.40 15.58 -9.02
N SER A 155 -4.42 16.06 -8.26
CA SER A 155 -3.00 15.68 -8.39
C SER A 155 -2.61 14.84 -7.19
N ASN A 156 -1.91 13.74 -7.41
CA ASN A 156 -1.47 12.83 -6.36
C ASN A 156 0.02 12.51 -6.54
N ALA A 157 0.74 12.46 -5.43
CA ALA A 157 2.13 11.99 -5.37
C ALA A 157 2.28 11.03 -4.19
N GLU A 158 2.89 9.89 -4.44
CA GLU A 158 3.16 8.86 -3.44
C GLU A 158 4.62 8.43 -3.52
N PHE A 159 5.19 8.14 -2.38
CA PHE A 159 6.54 7.63 -2.23
C PHE A 159 6.59 6.68 -1.04
N GLY A 160 7.29 5.58 -1.19
CA GLY A 160 7.56 4.64 -0.10
C GLY A 160 9.00 4.18 -0.12
N PHE A 161 9.53 3.99 1.06
CA PHE A 161 10.87 3.50 1.29
C PHE A 161 10.89 2.53 2.47
N LEU A 162 11.52 1.37 2.26
CA LEU A 162 11.75 0.33 3.26
C LEU A 162 13.24 0.03 3.32
N GLY A 163 13.85 0.12 4.50
CA GLY A 163 15.26 -0.14 4.70
C GLY A 163 15.54 -1.08 5.86
N ALA A 164 16.72 -1.68 5.87
CA ALA A 164 17.23 -2.51 6.94
C ALA A 164 18.36 -1.80 7.69
N TYR A 165 18.46 -2.02 9.00
CA TYR A 165 19.57 -1.52 9.81
C TYR A 165 20.82 -2.36 9.58
N ASN A 166 20.65 -3.69 9.46
CA ASN A 166 21.73 -4.65 9.26
C ASN A 166 21.63 -5.26 7.86
N GLN A 167 22.67 -5.09 7.06
CA GLN A 167 22.75 -5.60 5.69
C GLN A 167 22.89 -7.13 5.62
N ASP A 168 23.42 -7.77 6.67
CA ASP A 168 23.57 -9.22 6.72
C ASP A 168 22.22 -9.94 6.95
N ILE A 169 21.27 -9.24 7.59
CA ILE A 169 19.87 -9.68 7.68
C ILE A 169 19.15 -9.38 6.38
N GLY A 170 19.41 -8.21 5.79
CA GLY A 170 18.73 -7.71 4.62
C GLY A 170 17.36 -7.09 4.94
N VAL A 171 16.67 -6.67 3.90
CA VAL A 171 15.35 -6.04 4.05
C VAL A 171 14.29 -7.10 4.30
N SER A 172 13.46 -6.87 5.33
CA SER A 172 12.34 -7.74 5.69
C SER A 172 11.54 -8.21 4.47
N PRO A 173 11.19 -9.50 4.36
CA PRO A 173 10.29 -10.00 3.31
C PRO A 173 8.84 -9.54 3.54
N PHE A 174 8.50 -9.18 4.78
CA PHE A 174 7.25 -8.52 5.12
C PHE A 174 7.35 -7.02 4.77
N GLU A 175 6.27 -6.31 4.72
CA GLU A 175 6.22 -4.84 4.54
C GLU A 175 6.69 -4.31 3.17
N ARG A 176 7.01 -5.16 2.21
CA ARG A 176 7.45 -4.76 0.88
C ARG A 176 6.33 -4.19 0.04
N PHE A 177 6.71 -3.39 -0.97
CA PHE A 177 5.79 -2.72 -1.89
C PHE A 177 5.56 -3.57 -3.14
N TYR A 178 4.31 -3.63 -3.58
CA TYR A 178 3.89 -4.32 -4.80
C TYR A 178 3.11 -3.34 -5.68
N VAL A 179 3.70 -2.93 -6.80
CA VAL A 179 3.19 -1.87 -7.66
C VAL A 179 2.53 -2.45 -8.90
N GLY A 180 1.37 -1.92 -9.25
CA GLY A 180 0.57 -2.30 -10.43
C GLY A 180 -0.86 -2.67 -10.06
N GLY A 181 -1.75 -2.56 -11.04
CA GLY A 181 -3.15 -2.98 -10.93
C GLY A 181 -4.08 -1.96 -10.25
N ASP A 182 -5.12 -2.48 -9.67
CA ASP A 182 -6.21 -1.71 -9.04
C ASP A 182 -5.97 -1.36 -7.57
N GLY A 183 -4.91 -1.90 -6.96
CA GLY A 183 -4.61 -1.71 -5.54
C GLY A 183 -5.45 -2.56 -4.60
N MET A 184 -6.29 -3.43 -5.13
CA MET A 184 -7.01 -4.39 -4.31
C MET A 184 -6.07 -5.52 -3.90
N ALA A 185 -5.83 -5.65 -2.60
CA ALA A 185 -5.17 -6.83 -2.07
C ALA A 185 -6.07 -8.04 -2.32
N THR A 186 -5.56 -9.07 -2.97
CA THR A 186 -6.27 -10.31 -3.29
C THR A 186 -6.50 -11.18 -2.05
N GLY A 187 -7.01 -10.60 -0.94
CA GLY A 187 -7.36 -11.31 0.28
C GLY A 187 -6.18 -11.84 1.10
N GLN A 188 -4.95 -11.44 0.78
CA GLN A 188 -3.76 -11.84 1.52
C GLN A 188 -3.39 -10.75 2.53
N PHE A 189 -3.38 -11.13 3.81
CA PHE A 189 -2.99 -10.24 4.92
C PHE A 189 -1.58 -10.60 5.41
N ASP A 190 -0.61 -10.53 4.52
CA ASP A 190 0.77 -10.99 4.75
C ASP A 190 1.78 -9.85 4.92
N GLY A 191 1.30 -8.64 5.20
CA GLY A 191 2.13 -7.44 5.39
C GLY A 191 2.53 -6.76 4.07
N ARG A 192 2.14 -7.29 2.91
CA ARG A 192 2.40 -6.65 1.63
C ARG A 192 1.61 -5.35 1.48
N GLN A 193 2.27 -4.32 1.01
CA GLN A 193 1.63 -3.06 0.65
C GLN A 193 1.42 -2.99 -0.87
N VAL A 194 0.17 -3.09 -1.31
CA VAL A 194 -0.19 -3.03 -2.73
C VAL A 194 -0.44 -1.58 -3.13
N ILE A 195 0.27 -1.14 -4.16
CA ILE A 195 0.21 0.22 -4.70
C ILE A 195 -0.43 0.16 -6.09
N ALA A 196 -1.62 0.75 -6.20
CA ALA A 196 -2.32 0.81 -7.48
C ALA A 196 -1.53 1.61 -8.51
N LEU A 197 -1.39 1.06 -9.72
CA LEU A 197 -0.98 1.78 -10.92
C LEU A 197 -1.79 1.24 -12.09
N ARG A 198 -2.81 2.00 -12.50
CA ARG A 198 -3.76 1.60 -13.55
C ARG A 198 -3.08 1.49 -14.91
N GLY A 199 -3.56 0.60 -15.75
CA GLY A 199 -2.92 0.28 -17.04
C GLY A 199 -1.84 -0.80 -16.95
N TYR A 200 -1.62 -1.37 -15.77
CA TYR A 200 -0.71 -2.50 -15.54
C TYR A 200 -1.43 -3.61 -14.78
N PRO A 201 -1.10 -4.89 -14.99
CA PRO A 201 -1.61 -5.99 -14.18
C PRO A 201 -1.19 -5.85 -12.70
N ASN A 202 -1.92 -6.51 -11.81
CA ASN A 202 -1.63 -6.48 -10.38
C ASN A 202 -0.19 -6.91 -10.08
N SER A 203 0.54 -6.08 -9.32
CA SER A 203 1.93 -6.30 -8.87
C SER A 203 2.96 -6.50 -9.99
N SER A 204 2.61 -6.23 -11.25
CA SER A 204 3.46 -6.54 -12.42
C SER A 204 4.68 -5.64 -12.58
N LEU A 205 4.73 -4.51 -11.86
CA LEU A 205 5.85 -3.57 -11.92
C LEU A 205 6.87 -3.80 -10.79
N THR A 206 6.78 -4.92 -10.11
CA THR A 206 7.61 -5.24 -8.96
C THR A 206 8.22 -6.61 -9.14
N SER A 207 9.46 -6.80 -8.69
CA SER A 207 10.08 -8.11 -8.61
C SER A 207 9.23 -9.08 -7.77
N PHE A 208 9.45 -10.37 -7.97
CA PHE A 208 8.74 -11.41 -7.21
C PHE A 208 8.89 -11.26 -5.69
N ALA A 209 10.03 -10.79 -5.23
CA ALA A 209 10.30 -10.56 -3.81
C ALA A 209 9.63 -9.30 -3.24
N GLY A 210 9.10 -8.41 -4.08
CA GLY A 210 8.58 -7.10 -3.71
C GLY A 210 9.66 -6.02 -3.70
N GLY A 211 9.27 -4.78 -3.99
CA GLY A 211 10.16 -3.63 -3.99
C GLY A 211 10.40 -3.06 -2.59
N THR A 212 11.50 -2.36 -2.43
CA THR A 212 11.82 -1.62 -1.21
C THR A 212 11.64 -0.12 -1.34
N VAL A 213 11.56 0.36 -2.58
CA VAL A 213 11.26 1.76 -2.90
C VAL A 213 10.21 1.81 -3.99
N TYR A 214 9.26 2.72 -3.87
CA TYR A 214 8.38 3.05 -4.97
C TYR A 214 8.11 4.55 -5.05
N ASN A 215 7.76 5.01 -6.23
CA ASN A 215 7.19 6.33 -6.42
C ASN A 215 6.02 6.27 -7.41
N LYS A 216 5.06 7.17 -7.21
CA LYS A 216 3.90 7.30 -8.09
C LYS A 216 3.46 8.75 -8.16
N ILE A 217 3.11 9.18 -9.36
CA ILE A 217 2.49 10.48 -9.62
C ILE A 217 1.24 10.22 -10.46
N SER A 218 0.12 10.84 -10.11
CA SER A 218 -1.08 10.76 -10.92
C SER A 218 -1.83 12.08 -10.99
N PHE A 219 -2.47 12.30 -12.13
CA PHE A 219 -3.36 13.42 -12.39
C PHE A 219 -4.69 12.87 -12.85
N GLU A 220 -5.76 13.30 -12.21
CA GLU A 220 -7.12 12.94 -12.62
C GLU A 220 -7.93 14.19 -12.89
N LEU A 221 -8.51 14.24 -14.07
CA LEU A 221 -9.52 15.24 -14.40
C LEU A 221 -10.89 14.63 -14.16
N ARG A 222 -11.60 15.13 -13.16
CA ARG A 222 -12.88 14.59 -12.67
C ARG A 222 -14.01 15.51 -13.05
N TYR A 223 -15.12 14.95 -13.53
CA TYR A 223 -16.34 15.69 -13.86
C TYR A 223 -17.57 15.04 -13.19
N ALA A 224 -18.25 15.81 -12.35
CA ALA A 224 -19.44 15.32 -11.66
C ALA A 224 -20.64 15.25 -12.61
N ILE A 225 -21.25 14.06 -12.70
CA ILE A 225 -22.49 13.83 -13.44
C ILE A 225 -23.68 14.11 -12.52
N THR A 226 -23.61 13.62 -11.28
CA THR A 226 -24.61 13.91 -10.25
C THR A 226 -23.95 13.80 -8.87
N LEU A 227 -24.33 14.71 -7.96
CA LEU A 227 -23.85 14.73 -6.56
C LEU A 227 -25.04 14.73 -5.59
N LYS A 228 -26.02 13.87 -5.82
CA LYS A 228 -27.19 13.74 -4.94
C LYS A 228 -26.85 12.92 -3.70
N PRO A 229 -27.49 13.17 -2.55
CA PRO A 229 -27.27 12.39 -1.34
C PRO A 229 -27.50 10.88 -1.50
N SER A 230 -28.42 10.49 -2.40
CA SER A 230 -28.72 9.09 -2.68
C SER A 230 -27.69 8.39 -3.55
N ALA A 231 -27.02 9.14 -4.42
CA ALA A 231 -25.93 8.63 -5.27
C ALA A 231 -25.10 9.79 -5.82
N SER A 232 -23.78 9.66 -5.72
CA SER A 232 -22.83 10.56 -6.39
C SER A 232 -22.15 9.81 -7.52
N ILE A 233 -22.21 10.35 -8.73
CA ILE A 233 -21.64 9.75 -9.94
C ILE A 233 -20.72 10.77 -10.59
N TYR A 234 -19.49 10.38 -10.90
CA TYR A 234 -18.57 11.21 -11.66
C TYR A 234 -17.73 10.37 -12.62
N ALA A 235 -17.43 10.96 -13.75
CA ALA A 235 -16.46 10.42 -14.71
C ALA A 235 -15.09 11.03 -14.45
N LEU A 236 -14.05 10.33 -14.86
CA LEU A 236 -12.67 10.81 -14.79
C LEU A 236 -11.84 10.34 -15.98
N THR A 237 -10.81 11.12 -16.28
CA THR A 237 -9.68 10.69 -17.07
C THR A 237 -8.43 10.81 -16.22
N PHE A 238 -7.44 9.97 -16.49
CA PHE A 238 -6.22 9.97 -15.69
C PHE A 238 -4.95 9.82 -16.53
N LEU A 239 -3.88 10.37 -15.97
CA LEU A 239 -2.50 10.12 -16.37
C LEU A 239 -1.76 9.67 -15.11
N GLU A 240 -1.10 8.52 -15.18
CA GLU A 240 -0.30 7.99 -14.07
C GLU A 240 1.10 7.63 -14.53
N GLY A 241 2.03 7.73 -13.61
CA GLY A 241 3.37 7.23 -13.78
C GLY A 241 3.93 6.80 -12.42
N GLY A 242 4.56 5.66 -12.38
CA GLY A 242 5.16 5.13 -11.17
C GLY A 242 6.12 3.99 -11.47
N ASN A 243 6.90 3.61 -10.49
CA ASN A 243 7.80 2.47 -10.60
C ASN A 243 8.12 1.90 -9.22
N SER A 244 8.68 0.70 -9.21
CA SER A 244 9.20 0.02 -8.03
C SER A 244 10.66 -0.34 -8.24
N PHE A 245 11.43 -0.31 -7.17
CA PHE A 245 12.87 -0.59 -7.19
C PHE A 245 13.22 -1.52 -6.03
N ASP A 246 14.19 -2.40 -6.28
CA ASP A 246 14.61 -3.41 -5.31
C ASP A 246 15.54 -2.83 -4.23
N SER A 247 16.17 -1.67 -4.52
CA SER A 247 17.03 -0.96 -3.57
C SER A 247 16.98 0.55 -3.77
N PHE A 248 17.36 1.30 -2.72
CA PHE A 248 17.47 2.76 -2.82
C PHE A 248 18.59 3.19 -3.76
N GLN A 249 19.63 2.39 -3.91
CA GLN A 249 20.75 2.66 -4.82
C GLN A 249 20.31 2.65 -6.29
N GLU A 250 19.28 1.87 -6.60
CA GLU A 250 18.71 1.77 -7.96
C GLU A 250 17.62 2.80 -8.22
N PHE A 251 17.22 3.55 -7.20
CA PHE A 251 16.10 4.49 -7.29
C PHE A 251 16.37 5.60 -8.31
N LYS A 252 15.52 5.67 -9.31
CA LYS A 252 15.53 6.71 -10.35
C LYS A 252 14.14 7.36 -10.42
N PRO A 253 13.95 8.52 -9.81
CA PRO A 253 12.63 9.11 -9.59
C PRO A 253 11.85 9.43 -10.87
N PHE A 254 12.53 9.57 -12.01
CA PHE A 254 11.91 9.88 -13.30
C PHE A 254 11.83 8.70 -14.26
N GLU A 255 12.30 7.52 -13.88
CA GLU A 255 12.09 6.27 -14.62
C GLU A 255 10.71 5.71 -14.28
N LEU A 256 9.69 6.31 -14.90
CA LEU A 256 8.29 6.01 -14.60
C LEU A 256 7.69 5.12 -15.68
N LYS A 257 6.99 4.10 -15.26
CA LYS A 257 6.05 3.31 -16.08
C LYS A 257 4.74 4.08 -16.18
N ARG A 258 4.39 4.51 -17.39
CA ARG A 258 3.36 5.51 -17.66
C ARG A 258 2.08 4.85 -18.14
N SER A 259 0.96 5.44 -17.78
CA SER A 259 -0.35 5.02 -18.27
C SER A 259 -1.31 6.19 -18.40
N ALA A 260 -2.35 5.99 -19.21
CA ALA A 260 -3.48 6.91 -19.32
C ALA A 260 -4.77 6.13 -19.44
N GLY A 261 -5.88 6.75 -19.06
CA GLY A 261 -7.16 6.08 -19.16
C GLY A 261 -8.33 6.94 -18.74
N ALA A 262 -9.47 6.28 -18.64
CA ALA A 262 -10.72 6.88 -18.21
C ALA A 262 -11.52 5.92 -17.35
N GLY A 263 -12.40 6.47 -16.52
CA GLY A 263 -13.23 5.65 -15.64
C GLY A 263 -14.47 6.36 -15.15
N ILE A 264 -15.27 5.63 -14.42
CA ILE A 264 -16.46 6.10 -13.77
C ILE A 264 -16.48 5.67 -12.30
N ARG A 265 -17.00 6.53 -11.45
CA ARG A 265 -17.22 6.29 -10.03
C ARG A 265 -18.66 6.47 -9.68
N VAL A 266 -19.19 5.55 -8.90
CA VAL A 266 -20.53 5.57 -8.35
C VAL A 266 -20.43 5.37 -6.85
N PHE A 267 -20.79 6.38 -6.10
CA PHE A 267 -20.91 6.26 -4.65
C PHE A 267 -22.38 6.15 -4.28
N MET A 268 -22.70 5.14 -3.49
CA MET A 268 -24.02 4.92 -2.90
C MET A 268 -23.85 4.67 -1.40
N PRO A 269 -24.58 5.35 -0.50
CA PRO A 269 -24.41 5.20 0.95
C PRO A 269 -24.50 3.76 1.46
N ALA A 270 -25.32 2.91 0.81
CA ALA A 270 -25.51 1.51 1.19
C ALA A 270 -24.37 0.58 0.72
N PHE A 271 -23.66 0.94 -0.35
CA PHE A 271 -22.67 0.06 -1.00
C PHE A 271 -21.25 0.65 -1.01
N GLY A 272 -21.09 1.92 -0.60
CA GLY A 272 -19.81 2.61 -0.70
C GLY A 272 -19.48 3.08 -2.12
N LEU A 273 -18.20 3.23 -2.41
CA LEU A 273 -17.69 3.63 -3.72
C LEU A 273 -17.45 2.41 -4.60
N LEU A 274 -18.02 2.43 -5.78
CA LEU A 274 -17.78 1.47 -6.84
C LEU A 274 -17.19 2.20 -8.05
N GLY A 275 -16.31 1.53 -8.78
CA GLY A 275 -15.71 2.13 -9.96
C GLY A 275 -15.22 1.11 -10.95
N ILE A 276 -15.08 1.57 -12.20
CA ILE A 276 -14.43 0.84 -13.26
C ILE A 276 -13.54 1.80 -14.03
N ASP A 277 -12.30 1.39 -14.28
CA ASP A 277 -11.31 2.12 -15.07
C ASP A 277 -10.84 1.28 -16.23
N PHE A 278 -10.66 1.93 -17.37
CA PHE A 278 -9.96 1.40 -18.54
C PHE A 278 -8.67 2.19 -18.69
N GLY A 279 -7.54 1.49 -18.49
CA GLY A 279 -6.21 2.08 -18.55
C GLY A 279 -5.36 1.43 -19.62
N TYR A 280 -4.53 2.23 -20.28
CA TYR A 280 -3.53 1.77 -21.22
C TYR A 280 -2.14 2.04 -20.66
N GLY A 281 -1.37 0.97 -20.43
CA GLY A 281 0.05 1.07 -20.04
C GLY A 281 0.93 1.21 -21.29
N PHE A 282 1.77 2.24 -21.31
CA PHE A 282 2.60 2.58 -22.46
C PHE A 282 3.95 1.89 -22.46
N ASP A 283 4.38 1.40 -21.30
CA ASP A 283 5.73 0.86 -21.13
C ASP A 283 5.68 -0.67 -20.91
N GLU A 284 6.79 -1.31 -21.15
CA GLU A 284 6.97 -2.75 -20.99
C GLU A 284 6.85 -3.18 -19.52
N ILE A 285 6.28 -4.36 -19.31
CA ILE A 285 6.23 -5.01 -18.01
C ILE A 285 7.64 -5.55 -17.70
N PRO A 286 8.22 -5.25 -16.53
CA PRO A 286 9.54 -5.75 -16.14
C PRO A 286 9.66 -7.27 -16.30
N GLY A 287 10.75 -7.72 -16.93
CA GLY A 287 11.00 -9.15 -17.20
C GLY A 287 10.25 -9.72 -18.39
N THR A 288 9.54 -8.88 -19.16
CA THR A 288 8.92 -9.24 -20.42
C THR A 288 9.31 -8.20 -21.50
N ASP A 289 9.19 -8.58 -22.77
CA ASP A 289 9.35 -7.66 -23.90
C ASP A 289 7.98 -7.12 -24.37
N GLU A 290 6.94 -7.22 -23.53
CA GLU A 290 5.57 -6.87 -23.88
C GLU A 290 5.15 -5.56 -23.22
N ILE A 291 4.58 -4.65 -24.02
CA ILE A 291 3.89 -3.46 -23.53
C ILE A 291 2.62 -3.90 -22.79
N SER A 292 2.34 -3.31 -21.65
CA SER A 292 1.17 -3.67 -20.82
C SER A 292 -0.16 -3.57 -21.58
N GLY A 293 -0.34 -2.52 -22.40
CA GLY A 293 -1.54 -2.34 -23.21
C GLY A 293 -2.81 -2.03 -22.38
N TRP A 294 -3.97 -2.47 -22.89
CA TRP A 294 -5.25 -2.21 -22.23
C TRP A 294 -5.49 -3.12 -21.04
N GLN A 295 -5.82 -2.51 -19.91
CA GLN A 295 -6.21 -3.17 -18.67
C GLN A 295 -7.53 -2.60 -18.15
N THR A 296 -8.35 -3.47 -17.55
CA THR A 296 -9.59 -3.08 -16.88
C THR A 296 -9.41 -3.26 -15.38
N HIS A 297 -9.73 -2.22 -14.62
CA HIS A 297 -9.59 -2.21 -13.16
C HIS A 297 -10.93 -1.97 -12.49
N PHE A 298 -11.22 -2.73 -11.45
CA PHE A 298 -12.39 -2.55 -10.63
C PHE A 298 -12.00 -1.86 -9.33
N ILE A 299 -12.87 -1.01 -8.82
CA ILE A 299 -12.68 -0.31 -7.56
C ILE A 299 -13.88 -0.59 -6.67
N ILE A 300 -13.62 -1.14 -5.50
CA ILE A 300 -14.63 -1.47 -4.50
C ILE A 300 -14.15 -0.91 -3.15
N GLY A 301 -14.99 -0.11 -2.50
CA GLY A 301 -14.71 0.47 -1.20
C GLY A 301 -14.40 1.96 -1.22
N GLN A 302 -14.05 2.51 -0.07
CA GLN A 302 -13.68 3.92 0.06
C GLN A 302 -12.17 4.09 -0.20
N GLN A 303 -11.82 4.56 -1.35
CA GLN A 303 -10.47 5.10 -1.63
C GLN A 303 -10.49 6.62 -1.36
N PHE A 304 -10.50 6.99 -0.08
CA PHE A 304 -10.44 8.39 0.36
C PHE A 304 -9.11 8.72 0.99
#